data_05c6ef37582cdf6dc2a4e2887a30e0ac
#
_entry.id   05c6ef37582cdf6dc2a4e2887a30e0ac
#
_cell.length_a   1.000
_cell.length_b   1.000
_cell.length_c   1.000
_cell.angle_alpha   90.00
_cell.angle_beta   90.00
_cell.angle_gamma   90.00
#
_symmetry.space_group_name_H-M   'P 1'
#
loop_
_entity.id
_entity.type
_entity.pdbx_description
1 polymer ?
#
loop_
_entity_poly.entity_id
_entity_poly.type
_entity_poly.pdbx_seq_one_letter_code
_entity_poly.pdbx_strand_id
1 'polypeptide(L)'
;MEKKQQQSYENYVRQKTPVHNLPVNMAKAFVTGGAICVIGQCILNICEKAGLDRDMSGRWCSMLLVLMSAVLTGCNLYPQIAKWGGAGALVPITGFANSVAAPAIEYKKEGQVIGIGCKIFTIAGPVILYGIFTSWLLGLFYWLLKAVGVAG
;
A
#
# COMPACT_ATOMS: atom_id res chain seq x y z
N MET A 1 9.76 -34.73 28.18
CA MET A 1 8.59 -33.82 28.42
C MET A 1 8.51 -32.72 27.37
N GLU A 2 9.60 -32.07 26.96
CA GLU A 2 9.62 -30.97 25.97
C GLU A 2 8.98 -31.31 24.61
N LYS A 3 9.28 -32.45 24.01
CA LYS A 3 8.72 -32.82 22.68
C LYS A 3 7.20 -32.95 22.68
N LYS A 4 6.60 -33.44 23.76
CA LYS A 4 5.13 -33.52 23.86
C LYS A 4 4.48 -32.14 24.04
N GLN A 5 5.15 -31.24 24.77
CA GLN A 5 4.69 -29.85 24.93
C GLN A 5 4.81 -29.08 23.60
N GLN A 6 5.88 -29.26 22.86
CA GLN A 6 6.09 -28.67 21.52
C GLN A 6 5.01 -29.14 20.55
N GLN A 7 4.74 -30.43 20.47
CA GLN A 7 3.68 -30.97 19.60
C GLN A 7 2.28 -30.48 19.98
N SER A 8 1.99 -30.36 21.28
CA SER A 8 0.72 -29.82 21.78
C SER A 8 0.58 -28.35 21.38
N TYR A 9 1.66 -27.54 21.49
CA TYR A 9 1.69 -26.15 21.07
C TYR A 9 1.53 -25.98 19.55
N GLU A 10 2.24 -26.80 18.75
CA GLU A 10 2.09 -26.78 17.30
C GLU A 10 0.67 -27.12 16.84
N ASN A 11 0.04 -28.10 17.46
CA ASN A 11 -1.34 -28.46 17.18
C ASN A 11 -2.31 -27.32 17.56
N TYR A 12 -2.10 -26.67 18.69
CA TYR A 12 -2.89 -25.52 19.10
C TYR A 12 -2.73 -24.34 18.14
N VAL A 13 -1.50 -24.02 17.73
CA VAL A 13 -1.22 -22.98 16.74
C VAL A 13 -1.88 -23.29 15.41
N ARG A 14 -1.79 -24.53 14.91
CA ARG A 14 -2.45 -24.95 13.67
C ARG A 14 -3.97 -24.79 13.72
N GLN A 15 -4.60 -25.10 14.85
CA GLN A 15 -6.05 -24.95 15.02
C GLN A 15 -6.51 -23.48 15.08
N LYS A 16 -5.65 -22.58 15.60
CA LYS A 16 -5.97 -21.16 15.76
C LYS A 16 -5.51 -20.28 14.61
N THR A 17 -4.56 -20.75 13.80
CA THR A 17 -4.08 -20.01 12.63
C THR A 17 -5.13 -20.07 11.51
N PRO A 18 -5.66 -18.93 11.06
CA PRO A 18 -6.63 -18.90 9.98
C PRO A 18 -6.00 -19.43 8.69
N VAL A 19 -6.60 -20.47 8.11
CA VAL A 19 -6.18 -21.02 6.82
C VAL A 19 -6.75 -20.15 5.72
N HIS A 20 -5.88 -19.41 5.03
CA HIS A 20 -6.28 -18.57 3.91
C HIS A 20 -6.22 -19.34 2.60
N ASN A 21 -7.30 -19.26 1.82
CA ASN A 21 -7.35 -19.84 0.48
C ASN A 21 -6.59 -18.91 -0.49
N LEU A 22 -5.35 -19.27 -0.82
CA LEU A 22 -4.45 -18.45 -1.64
C LEU A 22 -5.06 -18.04 -2.98
N PRO A 23 -5.62 -18.95 -3.83
CA PRO A 23 -6.16 -18.57 -5.13
C PRO A 23 -7.35 -17.60 -5.02
N VAL A 24 -8.20 -17.77 -4.01
CA VAL A 24 -9.34 -16.85 -3.79
C VAL A 24 -8.84 -15.46 -3.37
N ASN A 25 -7.84 -15.40 -2.50
CA ASN A 25 -7.26 -14.13 -2.08
C ASN A 25 -6.52 -13.43 -3.23
N MET A 26 -5.83 -14.17 -4.09
CA MET A 26 -5.22 -13.64 -5.31
C MET A 26 -6.27 -13.06 -6.27
N ALA A 27 -7.38 -13.77 -6.50
CA ALA A 27 -8.47 -13.27 -7.34
C ALA A 27 -9.09 -11.98 -6.78
N LYS A 28 -9.34 -11.93 -5.46
CA LYS A 28 -9.86 -10.72 -4.80
C LYS A 28 -8.89 -9.54 -4.92
N ALA A 29 -7.60 -9.79 -4.71
CA ALA A 29 -6.56 -8.77 -4.85
C ALA A 29 -6.48 -8.26 -6.29
N PHE A 30 -6.56 -9.14 -7.28
CA PHE A 30 -6.57 -8.78 -8.69
C PHE A 30 -7.76 -7.89 -9.06
N VAL A 31 -8.96 -8.26 -8.63
CA VAL A 31 -10.19 -7.50 -8.89
C VAL A 31 -10.12 -6.12 -8.23
N THR A 32 -9.69 -6.05 -6.97
CA THR A 32 -9.61 -4.77 -6.24
C THR A 32 -8.54 -3.86 -6.82
N GLY A 33 -7.34 -4.37 -7.05
CA GLY A 33 -6.25 -3.61 -7.67
C GLY A 33 -6.59 -3.18 -9.10
N GLY A 34 -7.22 -4.07 -9.89
CA GLY A 34 -7.71 -3.76 -11.23
C GLY A 34 -8.75 -2.65 -11.23
N ALA A 35 -9.70 -2.67 -10.29
CA ALA A 35 -10.70 -1.59 -10.16
C ALA A 35 -10.04 -0.23 -9.86
N ILE A 36 -9.04 -0.20 -8.96
CA ILE A 36 -8.29 1.02 -8.67
C ILE A 36 -7.53 1.51 -9.92
N CYS A 37 -6.92 0.59 -10.67
CA CYS A 37 -6.23 0.94 -11.92
C CYS A 37 -7.20 1.52 -12.97
N VAL A 38 -8.41 0.94 -13.11
CA VAL A 38 -9.43 1.46 -14.04
C VAL A 38 -9.86 2.86 -13.63
N ILE A 39 -10.08 3.12 -12.34
CA ILE A 39 -10.40 4.46 -11.83
C ILE A 39 -9.25 5.42 -12.15
N GLY A 40 -8.01 5.03 -11.90
CA GLY A 40 -6.83 5.84 -12.22
C GLY A 40 -6.75 6.16 -13.71
N GLN A 41 -6.99 5.18 -14.59
CA GLN A 41 -6.99 5.39 -16.04
C GLN A 41 -8.12 6.32 -16.48
N CYS A 42 -9.29 6.21 -15.89
CA CYS A 42 -10.40 7.15 -16.16
C CYS A 42 -10.02 8.59 -15.79
N ILE A 43 -9.38 8.80 -14.64
CA ILE A 43 -8.90 10.12 -14.20
C ILE A 43 -7.86 10.66 -15.20
N LEU A 44 -6.88 9.84 -15.60
CA LEU A 44 -5.87 10.23 -16.59
C LEU A 44 -6.51 10.67 -17.90
N ASN A 45 -7.44 9.87 -18.44
CA ASN A 45 -8.13 10.18 -19.68
C ASN A 45 -8.94 11.50 -19.60
N ILE A 46 -9.54 11.79 -18.43
CA ILE A 46 -10.27 13.05 -18.22
C ILE A 46 -9.30 14.23 -18.19
N CYS A 47 -8.16 14.10 -17.49
CA CYS A 47 -7.14 15.15 -17.40
C CYS A 47 -6.51 15.45 -18.79
N GLU A 48 -6.18 14.41 -19.57
CA GLU A 48 -5.64 14.58 -20.93
C GLU A 48 -6.67 15.25 -21.88
N LYS A 49 -7.94 14.86 -21.78
CA LYS A 49 -9.03 15.52 -22.56
C LYS A 49 -9.25 16.97 -22.14
N ALA A 50 -8.94 17.33 -20.90
CA ALA A 50 -8.98 18.71 -20.43
C ALA A 50 -7.77 19.55 -20.91
N GLY A 51 -6.86 18.97 -21.69
CA GLY A 51 -5.70 19.66 -22.26
C GLY A 51 -4.45 19.67 -21.38
N LEU A 52 -4.43 18.85 -20.31
CA LEU A 52 -3.26 18.69 -19.46
C LEU A 52 -2.24 17.77 -20.15
N ASP A 53 -0.96 18.14 -20.05
CA ASP A 53 0.14 17.27 -20.48
C ASP A 53 0.17 15.97 -19.65
N ARG A 54 0.79 14.93 -20.21
CA ARG A 54 0.82 13.58 -19.61
C ARG A 54 1.45 13.56 -18.21
N ASP A 55 2.51 14.33 -17.99
CA ASP A 55 3.17 14.43 -16.68
C ASP A 55 2.27 15.11 -15.65
N MET A 56 1.59 16.17 -16.06
CA MET A 56 0.62 16.86 -15.19
C MET A 56 -0.59 15.99 -14.90
N SER A 57 -1.10 15.26 -15.88
CA SER A 57 -2.20 14.32 -15.73
C SER A 57 -1.86 13.21 -14.73
N GLY A 58 -0.64 12.68 -14.75
CA GLY A 58 -0.14 11.70 -13.79
C GLY A 58 -0.10 12.23 -12.34
N ARG A 59 0.35 13.49 -12.17
CA ARG A 59 0.36 14.15 -10.85
C ARG A 59 -1.06 14.36 -10.31
N TRP A 60 -1.98 14.84 -11.13
CA TRP A 60 -3.38 15.00 -10.76
C TRP A 60 -4.05 13.67 -10.45
N CYS A 61 -3.78 12.63 -11.22
CA CYS A 61 -4.30 11.28 -10.95
C CYS A 61 -3.86 10.78 -9.57
N SER A 62 -2.57 10.90 -9.25
CA SER A 62 -2.04 10.50 -7.94
C SER A 62 -2.69 11.28 -6.81
N MET A 63 -2.82 12.60 -6.96
CA MET A 63 -3.42 13.47 -5.95
C MET A 63 -4.90 13.15 -5.71
N LEU A 64 -5.67 12.91 -6.77
CA LEU A 64 -7.09 12.56 -6.68
C LEU A 64 -7.30 11.17 -6.06
N LEU A 65 -6.47 10.19 -6.40
CA LEU A 65 -6.51 8.85 -5.79
C LEU A 65 -6.19 8.90 -4.29
N VAL A 66 -5.19 9.70 -3.88
CA VAL A 66 -4.85 9.92 -2.47
C VAL A 66 -6.00 10.59 -1.73
N LEU A 67 -6.57 11.65 -2.30
CA LEU A 67 -7.72 12.36 -1.73
C LEU A 67 -8.92 11.42 -1.56
N MET A 68 -9.26 10.66 -2.60
CA MET A 68 -10.37 9.70 -2.56
C MET A 68 -10.15 8.64 -1.46
N SER A 69 -8.94 8.11 -1.35
CA SER A 69 -8.60 7.15 -0.30
C SER A 69 -8.72 7.77 1.10
N ALA A 70 -8.22 8.98 1.30
CA ALA A 70 -8.31 9.68 2.58
C ALA A 70 -9.78 9.93 3.00
N VAL A 71 -10.63 10.32 2.06
CA VAL A 71 -12.08 10.49 2.29
C VAL A 71 -12.75 9.16 2.64
N LEU A 72 -12.47 8.09 1.88
CA LEU A 72 -13.00 6.75 2.16
C LEU A 72 -12.54 6.22 3.52
N THR A 73 -11.30 6.52 3.92
CA THR A 73 -10.76 6.19 5.24
C THR A 73 -11.48 6.97 6.34
N GLY A 74 -11.70 8.28 6.14
CA GLY A 74 -12.48 9.13 7.06
C GLY A 74 -13.90 8.66 7.26
N CYS A 75 -14.53 8.13 6.20
CA CYS A 75 -15.86 7.52 6.25
C CYS A 75 -15.87 6.08 6.78
N ASN A 76 -14.72 5.52 7.17
CA ASN A 76 -14.56 4.11 7.63
C ASN A 76 -14.99 3.05 6.60
N LEU A 77 -14.93 3.41 5.30
CA LEU A 77 -15.25 2.50 4.19
C LEU A 77 -13.99 1.77 3.67
N TYR A 78 -12.86 2.45 3.66
CA TYR A 78 -11.61 1.89 3.14
C TYR A 78 -11.15 0.63 3.88
N PRO A 79 -11.23 0.52 5.23
CA PRO A 79 -10.89 -0.70 5.95
C PRO A 79 -11.72 -1.91 5.53
N GLN A 80 -12.98 -1.73 5.14
CA GLN A 80 -13.83 -2.81 4.64
C GLN A 80 -13.37 -3.29 3.26
N ILE A 81 -13.01 -2.36 2.36
CA ILE A 81 -12.45 -2.66 1.05
C ILE A 81 -11.11 -3.38 1.20
N ALA A 82 -10.24 -2.91 2.08
CA ALA A 82 -8.93 -3.52 2.35
C ALA A 82 -9.06 -4.93 2.94
N LYS A 83 -10.01 -5.15 3.84
CA LYS A 83 -10.29 -6.46 4.43
C LYS A 83 -10.74 -7.49 3.38
N TRP A 84 -11.51 -7.06 2.38
CA TRP A 84 -11.96 -7.93 1.29
C TRP A 84 -10.90 -8.09 0.21
N GLY A 85 -10.26 -7.00 -0.22
CA GLY A 85 -9.34 -6.95 -1.35
C GLY A 85 -7.90 -7.31 -1.01
N GLY A 86 -7.54 -7.33 0.29
CA GLY A 86 -6.19 -7.68 0.73
C GLY A 86 -5.11 -6.84 0.07
N ALA A 87 -4.10 -7.50 -0.51
CA ALA A 87 -2.97 -6.83 -1.15
C ALA A 87 -3.38 -5.88 -2.29
N GLY A 88 -4.49 -6.17 -3.00
CA GLY A 88 -4.98 -5.32 -4.09
C GLY A 88 -5.44 -3.93 -3.64
N ALA A 89 -5.85 -3.78 -2.39
CA ALA A 89 -6.19 -2.48 -1.81
C ALA A 89 -5.01 -1.86 -1.04
N LEU A 90 -4.10 -2.68 -0.49
CA LEU A 90 -3.02 -2.20 0.39
C LEU A 90 -1.78 -1.74 -0.37
N VAL A 91 -1.46 -2.35 -1.51
CA VAL A 91 -0.24 -2.06 -2.28
C VAL A 91 -0.34 -0.76 -3.09
N PRO A 92 -1.47 -0.40 -3.74
CA PRO A 92 -1.57 0.84 -4.49
C PRO A 92 -1.39 2.10 -3.63
N ILE A 93 -1.20 3.26 -4.29
CA ILE A 93 -1.06 4.56 -3.63
C ILE A 93 -2.23 4.89 -2.69
N THR A 94 -3.40 4.37 -2.98
CA THR A 94 -4.60 4.48 -2.13
C THR A 94 -4.41 3.76 -0.78
N GLY A 95 -3.75 2.60 -0.78
CA GLY A 95 -3.39 1.88 0.45
C GLY A 95 -2.39 2.63 1.30
N PHE A 96 -1.39 3.25 0.66
CA PHE A 96 -0.45 4.12 1.34
C PHE A 96 -1.15 5.33 1.97
N ALA A 97 -2.04 6.00 1.24
CA ALA A 97 -2.83 7.11 1.77
C ALA A 97 -3.70 6.69 2.97
N ASN A 98 -4.33 5.50 2.91
CA ASN A 98 -5.06 4.94 4.03
C ASN A 98 -4.14 4.67 5.24
N SER A 99 -2.91 4.18 5.02
CA SER A 99 -1.96 3.90 6.10
C SER A 99 -1.49 5.15 6.86
N VAL A 100 -1.63 6.31 6.24
CA VAL A 100 -1.37 7.62 6.85
C VAL A 100 -2.62 8.20 7.50
N ALA A 101 -3.76 8.14 6.79
CA ALA A 101 -5.02 8.76 7.23
C ALA A 101 -5.66 7.99 8.41
N ALA A 102 -5.62 6.66 8.42
CA ALA A 102 -6.25 5.87 9.48
C ALA A 102 -5.61 6.13 10.86
N PRO A 103 -4.27 6.07 11.03
CA PRO A 103 -3.65 6.43 12.30
C PRO A 103 -3.89 7.89 12.72
N ALA A 104 -3.95 8.83 11.77
CA ALA A 104 -4.23 10.22 12.06
C ALA A 104 -5.62 10.42 12.70
N ILE A 105 -6.59 9.60 12.31
CA ILE A 105 -7.95 9.63 12.86
C ILE A 105 -8.01 8.87 14.19
N GLU A 106 -7.45 7.66 14.23
CA GLU A 106 -7.55 6.72 15.34
C GLU A 106 -6.81 7.23 16.59
N TYR A 107 -5.59 7.74 16.42
CA TYR A 107 -4.72 8.20 17.51
C TYR A 107 -4.81 9.70 17.81
N LYS A 108 -5.84 10.38 17.31
CA LYS A 108 -6.06 11.81 17.56
C LYS A 108 -6.14 12.15 19.07
N LYS A 109 -6.68 11.26 19.87
CA LYS A 109 -6.82 11.44 21.32
C LYS A 109 -5.49 11.34 22.10
N GLU A 110 -4.48 10.72 21.52
CA GLU A 110 -3.15 10.53 22.14
C GLU A 110 -2.22 11.73 21.91
N GLY A 111 -2.67 12.76 21.22
CA GLY A 111 -1.93 13.98 20.92
C GLY A 111 -1.25 13.97 19.56
N GLN A 112 -0.77 15.15 19.15
CA GLN A 112 -0.26 15.35 17.78
C GLN A 112 1.11 14.70 17.55
N VAL A 113 2.00 14.75 18.53
CA VAL A 113 3.40 14.29 18.35
C VAL A 113 3.51 12.79 18.64
N ILE A 114 3.15 12.35 19.82
CA ILE A 114 3.31 10.95 20.26
C ILE A 114 2.21 10.04 19.66
N GLY A 115 0.99 10.55 19.55
CA GLY A 115 -0.12 9.84 18.94
C GLY A 115 -0.02 9.87 17.41
N ILE A 116 -0.53 10.91 16.76
CA ILE A 116 -0.66 11.01 15.31
C ILE A 116 0.69 10.86 14.61
N GLY A 117 1.68 11.68 14.99
CA GLY A 117 2.98 11.75 14.32
C GLY A 117 3.71 10.41 14.34
N CYS A 118 3.90 9.82 15.52
CA CYS A 118 4.59 8.53 15.64
C CYS A 118 3.84 7.41 14.91
N LYS A 119 2.52 7.38 14.97
CA LYS A 119 1.72 6.29 14.39
C LYS A 119 1.63 6.35 12.87
N ILE A 120 1.56 7.55 12.27
CA ILE A 120 1.65 7.71 10.82
C ILE A 120 2.93 7.09 10.29
N PHE A 121 4.07 7.37 10.91
CA PHE A 121 5.37 6.86 10.48
C PHE A 121 5.62 5.38 10.77
N THR A 122 4.78 4.72 11.55
CA THR A 122 4.91 3.27 11.82
C THR A 122 4.85 2.44 10.53
N ILE A 123 3.99 2.80 9.58
CA ILE A 123 3.85 2.12 8.29
C ILE A 123 4.51 2.93 7.17
N ALA A 124 4.26 4.24 7.12
CA ALA A 124 4.80 5.11 6.09
C ALA A 124 6.34 5.22 6.14
N GLY A 125 6.93 5.20 7.34
CA GLY A 125 8.39 5.27 7.51
C GLY A 125 9.14 4.15 6.79
N PRO A 126 8.87 2.87 7.09
CA PRO A 126 9.49 1.76 6.38
C PRO A 126 9.27 1.78 4.86
N VAL A 127 8.07 2.13 4.39
CA VAL A 127 7.78 2.21 2.94
C VAL A 127 8.67 3.25 2.26
N ILE A 128 8.79 4.45 2.84
CA ILE A 128 9.64 5.51 2.31
C ILE A 128 11.12 5.09 2.37
N LEU A 129 11.57 4.56 3.51
CA LEU A 129 12.96 4.15 3.70
C LEU A 129 13.39 3.09 2.68
N TYR A 130 12.61 2.01 2.57
CA TYR A 130 12.90 0.95 1.61
C TYR A 130 12.74 1.39 0.17
N GLY A 131 11.79 2.27 -0.13
CA GLY A 131 11.61 2.86 -1.45
C GLY A 131 12.86 3.66 -1.89
N ILE A 132 13.35 4.55 -1.04
CA ILE A 132 14.56 5.35 -1.29
C ILE A 132 15.78 4.44 -1.42
N PHE A 133 15.96 3.49 -0.49
CA PHE A 133 17.09 2.57 -0.49
C PHE A 133 17.13 1.70 -1.76
N THR A 134 15.99 1.14 -2.14
CA THR A 134 15.89 0.31 -3.36
C THR A 134 16.13 1.13 -4.62
N SER A 135 15.59 2.34 -4.70
CA SER A 135 15.80 3.24 -5.84
C SER A 135 17.28 3.63 -5.95
N TRP A 136 17.95 3.91 -4.84
CA TRP A 136 19.36 4.20 -4.81
C TRP A 136 20.21 3.01 -5.28
N LEU A 137 19.93 1.79 -4.79
CA LEU A 137 20.61 0.57 -5.23
C LEU A 137 20.44 0.33 -6.73
N LEU A 138 19.22 0.45 -7.25
CA LEU A 138 18.95 0.27 -8.68
C LEU A 138 19.63 1.35 -9.52
N GLY A 139 19.65 2.61 -9.05
CA GLY A 139 20.36 3.69 -9.69
C GLY A 139 21.87 3.46 -9.76
N LEU A 140 22.46 2.98 -8.65
CA LEU A 140 23.88 2.61 -8.59
C LEU A 140 24.19 1.45 -9.56
N PHE A 141 23.34 0.43 -9.57
CA PHE A 141 23.50 -0.71 -10.48
C PHE A 141 23.40 -0.30 -11.95
N TYR A 142 22.42 0.54 -12.29
CA TYR A 142 22.28 1.09 -13.63
C TYR A 142 23.50 1.93 -14.05
N TRP A 143 24.02 2.77 -13.14
CA TRP A 143 25.22 3.56 -13.37
C TRP A 143 26.45 2.67 -13.64
N LEU A 144 26.64 1.60 -12.87
CA LEU A 144 27.71 0.63 -13.08
C LEU A 144 27.59 -0.06 -14.45
N LEU A 145 26.38 -0.52 -14.84
CA LEU A 145 26.15 -1.14 -16.15
C LEU A 145 26.46 -0.17 -17.30
N LYS A 146 26.12 1.10 -17.14
CA LYS A 146 26.43 2.14 -18.11
C LYS A 146 27.94 2.40 -18.20
N ALA A 147 28.64 2.40 -17.08
CA ALA A 147 30.11 2.56 -17.05
C ALA A 147 30.85 1.41 -17.71
N VAL A 148 30.31 0.20 -17.69
CA VAL A 148 30.84 -1.00 -18.35
C VAL A 148 30.43 -1.09 -19.83
N GLY A 149 29.55 -0.17 -20.32
CA GLY A 149 29.11 -0.13 -21.71
C GLY A 149 28.04 -1.18 -22.06
N VAL A 150 27.39 -1.80 -21.07
CA VAL A 150 26.33 -2.81 -21.26
C VAL A 150 24.96 -2.14 -21.39
N ALA A 151 24.75 -0.96 -20.79
CA ALA A 151 23.55 -0.16 -20.89
C ALA A 151 23.89 1.16 -21.56
N GLY A 152 23.45 1.32 -22.82
CA GLY A 152 23.54 2.54 -23.62
C GLY A 152 22.29 3.39 -23.47
#